data_6a4c91e09356fae99c140df6962d3802
#
_entry.id   6a4c91e09356fae99c140df6962d3802
#
_cell.length_a   1.000
_cell.length_b   1.000
_cell.length_c   1.000
_cell.angle_alpha   90.00
_cell.angle_beta   90.00
_cell.angle_gamma   90.00
#
_symmetry.space_group_name_H-M   'P 1'
#
loop_
_entity.id
_entity.type
_entity.pdbx_description
1 polymer ?
#
loop_
_entity_poly.entity_id
_entity_poly.type
_entity_poly.pdbx_seq_one_letter_code
_entity_poly.pdbx_strand_id
1 'polypeptide(L)'
;GPNNLPNQFNGKERTHSLQKANHAVAGFDYIIGEKSDITVEGYFKDFTQLTNINRDKLFDNNSTNTDKPDALKQDYVLETGQAYGGDFRYRYNNGRFYNWIVYSLNYVTRTDGTQTYSPVFDRRHNINIVTSYYLSRDKKHVTSLRWNYGSGFPFTQTQGFFEKVDFNNNGVSTDYTGQNGDVGVVYGGLNQGRLPQYHRLDFSYKWNFLVHKKYKSQMIVSITNVYDRNNIFYFNRFEFKRVDQLPILPSVGFNMKF
;
A
#
# COMPACT_ATOMS: atom_id res chain seq x y z
N GLY A 1 23.06 15.50 -21.94
CA GLY A 1 21.95 15.35 -21.01
C GLY A 1 22.17 14.13 -20.15
N PRO A 2 21.63 14.05 -18.97
CA PRO A 2 21.93 12.98 -18.02
C PRO A 2 21.51 11.56 -18.44
N ASN A 3 20.91 11.40 -19.59
CA ASN A 3 20.42 10.12 -20.07
C ASN A 3 21.12 9.72 -21.37
N ASN A 4 22.39 9.35 -21.28
CA ASN A 4 23.12 8.69 -22.39
C ASN A 4 22.65 7.24 -22.59
N LEU A 5 21.41 6.93 -22.30
CA LEU A 5 20.84 5.63 -22.63
C LEU A 5 20.41 5.67 -24.11
N PRO A 6 20.76 4.67 -24.91
CA PRO A 6 20.32 4.61 -26.31
C PRO A 6 18.80 4.76 -26.36
N ASN A 7 18.28 5.53 -27.30
CA ASN A 7 16.85 5.73 -27.49
C ASN A 7 16.11 4.43 -27.84
N GLN A 8 16.85 3.37 -28.18
CA GLN A 8 16.31 2.07 -28.50
C GLN A 8 16.96 0.99 -27.66
N PHE A 9 16.15 0.04 -27.18
CA PHE A 9 16.58 -1.19 -26.55
C PHE A 9 15.83 -2.36 -27.20
N ASN A 10 16.55 -3.34 -27.73
CA ASN A 10 15.99 -4.46 -28.50
C ASN A 10 15.09 -4.01 -29.68
N GLY A 11 15.47 -2.94 -30.39
CA GLY A 11 14.71 -2.42 -31.54
C GLY A 11 13.42 -1.66 -31.18
N LYS A 12 13.13 -1.47 -29.89
CA LYS A 12 11.98 -0.68 -29.41
C LYS A 12 12.46 0.66 -28.87
N GLU A 13 11.75 1.73 -29.20
CA GLU A 13 12.01 3.04 -28.61
C GLU A 13 11.78 3.01 -27.08
N ARG A 14 12.65 3.69 -26.36
CA ARG A 14 12.49 3.90 -24.93
C ARG A 14 11.50 5.02 -24.69
N THR A 15 10.40 4.67 -24.05
CA THR A 15 9.31 5.61 -23.74
C THR A 15 9.44 6.24 -22.35
N HIS A 16 10.44 5.85 -21.55
CA HIS A 16 10.62 6.35 -20.18
C HIS A 16 12.10 6.52 -19.82
N SER A 17 12.37 7.45 -18.91
CA SER A 17 13.68 7.71 -18.33
C SER A 17 13.87 6.91 -17.03
N LEU A 18 15.14 6.67 -16.62
CA LEU A 18 15.45 6.03 -15.34
C LEU A 18 14.95 6.88 -14.18
N GLN A 19 14.39 6.21 -13.19
CA GLN A 19 14.00 6.87 -11.94
C GLN A 19 15.24 7.26 -11.13
N LYS A 20 15.18 8.42 -10.46
CA LYS A 20 16.28 8.98 -9.67
C LYS A 20 15.76 9.51 -8.34
N ALA A 21 16.49 9.20 -7.28
CA ALA A 21 16.20 9.72 -5.95
C ALA A 21 17.48 10.00 -5.17
N ASN A 22 17.48 11.07 -4.42
CA ASN A 22 18.45 11.34 -3.36
C ASN A 22 17.84 10.90 -2.03
N HIS A 23 18.60 10.24 -1.18
CA HIS A 23 18.10 9.71 0.07
C HIS A 23 19.06 10.04 1.21
N ALA A 24 18.55 10.70 2.25
CA ALA A 24 19.23 10.97 3.50
C ALA A 24 18.49 10.24 4.64
N VAL A 25 19.26 9.55 5.48
CA VAL A 25 18.73 8.82 6.65
C VAL A 25 19.66 9.12 7.82
N ALA A 26 19.08 9.36 9.00
CA ALA A 26 19.81 9.45 10.25
C ALA A 26 19.00 8.76 11.35
N GLY A 27 19.67 8.04 12.22
CA GLY A 27 19.03 7.34 13.31
C GLY A 27 19.99 6.99 14.42
N PHE A 28 19.43 6.52 15.52
CA PHE A 28 20.20 6.01 16.65
C PHE A 28 19.49 4.82 17.28
N ASP A 29 20.30 3.94 17.85
CA ASP A 29 19.87 2.83 18.70
C ASP A 29 20.30 3.11 20.15
N TYR A 30 19.35 2.94 21.07
CA TYR A 30 19.61 3.09 22.50
C TYR A 30 19.22 1.82 23.25
N ILE A 31 20.21 1.20 23.91
CA ILE A 31 20.03 -0.03 24.66
C ILE A 31 19.74 0.33 26.14
N ILE A 32 18.59 -0.12 26.64
CA ILE A 32 18.14 0.10 28.02
C ILE A 32 18.34 -1.19 28.82
N GLY A 33 19.48 -1.28 29.47
CA GLY A 33 19.85 -2.50 30.18
C GLY A 33 19.97 -3.70 29.24
N GLU A 34 19.73 -4.91 29.75
CA GLU A 34 19.91 -6.17 29.00
C GLU A 34 18.65 -6.62 28.24
N LYS A 35 17.50 -5.95 28.43
CA LYS A 35 16.19 -6.47 28.02
C LYS A 35 15.43 -5.59 27.06
N SER A 36 15.85 -4.33 26.89
CA SER A 36 15.13 -3.35 26.10
C SER A 36 16.05 -2.59 25.16
N ASP A 37 15.55 -2.27 23.99
CA ASP A 37 16.17 -1.33 23.06
C ASP A 37 15.13 -0.43 22.39
N ILE A 38 15.58 0.76 22.05
CA ILE A 38 14.83 1.76 21.28
C ILE A 38 15.65 2.12 20.05
N THR A 39 15.01 2.13 18.89
CA THR A 39 15.55 2.67 17.65
C THR A 39 14.69 3.84 17.22
N VAL A 40 15.33 4.93 16.85
CA VAL A 40 14.66 6.08 16.21
C VAL A 40 15.42 6.40 14.95
N GLU A 41 14.69 6.49 13.84
CA GLU A 41 15.23 6.81 12.53
C GLU A 41 14.38 7.88 11.87
N GLY A 42 15.03 8.88 11.25
CA GLY A 42 14.40 9.87 10.40
C GLY A 42 14.95 9.79 8.99
N TYR A 43 14.12 10.02 8.00
CA TYR A 43 14.55 9.99 6.60
C TYR A 43 13.93 11.11 5.78
N PHE A 44 14.65 11.47 4.74
CA PHE A 44 14.21 12.36 3.67
C PHE A 44 14.62 11.77 2.32
N LYS A 45 13.68 11.72 1.37
CA LYS A 45 13.89 11.27 -0.01
C LYS A 45 13.40 12.36 -0.95
N ASP A 46 14.27 12.79 -1.83
CA ASP A 46 13.95 13.71 -2.91
C ASP A 46 13.98 12.95 -4.23
N PHE A 47 12.81 12.76 -4.81
CA PHE A 47 12.64 12.06 -6.08
C PHE A 47 12.74 13.10 -7.21
N THR A 48 13.90 13.19 -7.81
CA THR A 48 14.16 14.13 -8.91
C THR A 48 13.59 13.66 -10.24
N GLN A 49 13.32 12.36 -10.37
CA GLN A 49 12.72 11.77 -11.55
C GLN A 49 12.00 10.47 -11.23
N LEU A 50 10.68 10.47 -11.38
CA LEU A 50 9.81 9.32 -11.27
C LEU A 50 9.06 9.12 -12.58
N THR A 51 8.70 7.88 -12.89
CA THR A 51 7.84 7.55 -14.02
C THR A 51 6.46 7.15 -13.48
N ASN A 52 5.40 7.70 -14.05
CA ASN A 52 4.03 7.34 -13.71
C ASN A 52 3.21 7.16 -14.98
N ILE A 53 2.07 6.46 -14.87
CA ILE A 53 1.11 6.31 -15.96
C ILE A 53 0.53 7.69 -16.29
N ASN A 54 0.48 8.02 -17.58
CA ASN A 54 -0.18 9.22 -18.06
C ASN A 54 -1.69 9.06 -17.93
N ARG A 55 -2.27 9.81 -17.02
CA ARG A 55 -3.72 9.81 -16.77
C ARG A 55 -4.52 10.62 -17.80
N ASP A 56 -3.82 11.48 -18.53
CA ASP A 56 -4.40 12.37 -19.55
C ASP A 56 -4.28 11.78 -20.97
N LYS A 57 -3.79 10.54 -21.09
CA LYS A 57 -3.72 9.86 -22.38
C LYS A 57 -5.12 9.68 -22.97
N LEU A 58 -5.33 10.23 -24.17
CA LEU A 58 -6.57 10.12 -24.91
C LEU A 58 -6.41 9.34 -26.22
N PHE A 59 -5.20 9.29 -26.78
CA PHE A 59 -4.94 8.70 -28.08
C PHE A 59 -3.83 7.66 -28.01
N ASP A 60 -3.92 6.65 -28.86
CA ASP A 60 -2.80 5.72 -29.04
C ASP A 60 -1.67 6.37 -29.83
N ASN A 61 -0.44 6.07 -29.46
CA ASN A 61 0.73 6.55 -30.17
C ASN A 61 0.97 5.70 -31.43
N ASN A 62 0.26 6.04 -32.51
CA ASN A 62 0.29 5.36 -33.81
C ASN A 62 0.30 6.37 -34.96
N SER A 63 0.40 5.86 -36.18
CA SER A 63 0.44 6.69 -37.41
C SER A 63 -0.83 7.49 -37.65
N THR A 64 -1.97 7.07 -37.11
CA THR A 64 -3.26 7.75 -37.29
C THR A 64 -3.38 9.04 -36.46
N ASN A 65 -2.65 9.10 -35.35
CA ASN A 65 -2.72 10.19 -34.36
C ASN A 65 -1.47 11.08 -34.38
N THR A 66 -0.73 11.16 -35.52
CA THR A 66 0.51 11.94 -35.60
C THR A 66 0.29 13.44 -35.41
N ASP A 67 -0.91 13.93 -35.73
CA ASP A 67 -1.35 15.32 -35.60
C ASP A 67 -1.78 15.69 -34.17
N LYS A 68 -1.95 14.70 -33.28
CA LYS A 68 -2.39 14.92 -31.91
C LYS A 68 -1.21 15.30 -31.00
N PRO A 69 -1.43 16.10 -29.93
CA PRO A 69 -0.38 16.48 -28.98
C PRO A 69 0.30 15.27 -28.34
N ASP A 70 1.63 15.28 -28.25
CA ASP A 70 2.40 14.18 -27.65
C ASP A 70 2.03 13.90 -26.21
N ALA A 71 1.70 14.94 -25.42
CA ALA A 71 1.26 14.80 -24.06
C ALA A 71 0.01 13.91 -23.89
N LEU A 72 -0.85 13.86 -24.91
CA LEU A 72 -2.09 13.05 -24.92
C LEU A 72 -1.89 11.65 -25.52
N LYS A 73 -0.69 11.34 -26.05
CA LYS A 73 -0.35 10.05 -26.69
C LYS A 73 0.60 9.19 -25.85
N GLN A 74 1.42 9.83 -25.00
CA GLN A 74 2.43 9.14 -24.20
C GLN A 74 1.77 8.25 -23.13
N ASP A 75 2.31 7.04 -22.93
CA ASP A 75 1.84 6.13 -21.90
C ASP A 75 2.27 6.55 -20.50
N TYR A 76 3.37 7.29 -20.41
CA TYR A 76 4.02 7.65 -19.15
C TYR A 76 4.37 9.13 -19.11
N VAL A 77 4.28 9.69 -17.91
CA VAL A 77 4.74 11.04 -17.58
C VAL A 77 5.88 10.99 -16.58
N LEU A 78 6.73 12.02 -16.61
CA LEU A 78 7.77 12.23 -15.62
C LEU A 78 7.20 13.08 -14.49
N GLU A 79 7.42 12.63 -13.27
CA GLU A 79 7.03 13.29 -12.04
C GLU A 79 8.27 13.54 -11.17
N THR A 80 8.15 14.49 -10.27
CA THR A 80 9.05 14.66 -9.13
C THR A 80 8.28 14.40 -7.85
N GLY A 81 8.98 14.32 -6.71
CA GLY A 81 8.27 14.11 -5.45
C GLY A 81 9.20 14.12 -4.27
N GLN A 82 8.59 14.10 -3.09
CA GLN A 82 9.32 14.03 -1.83
C GLN A 82 8.66 13.03 -0.90
N ALA A 83 9.47 12.32 -0.12
CA ALA A 83 9.01 11.51 0.98
C ALA A 83 9.87 11.78 2.21
N TYR A 84 9.23 12.01 3.35
CA TYR A 84 9.92 12.19 4.62
C TYR A 84 9.12 11.60 5.76
N GLY A 85 9.82 11.24 6.81
CA GLY A 85 9.18 10.59 7.94
C GLY A 85 10.14 10.18 9.01
N GLY A 86 9.60 9.42 9.96
CA GLY A 86 10.38 8.84 11.04
C GLY A 86 9.77 7.55 11.53
N ASP A 87 10.65 6.67 11.95
CA ASP A 87 10.33 5.37 12.50
C ASP A 87 10.80 5.30 13.95
N PHE A 88 9.93 4.81 14.81
CA PHE A 88 10.22 4.51 16.21
C PHE A 88 9.99 3.03 16.43
N ARG A 89 10.98 2.34 17.02
CA ARG A 89 10.89 0.94 17.43
C ARG A 89 11.24 0.80 18.90
N TYR A 90 10.40 0.10 19.64
CA TYR A 90 10.69 -0.36 20.99
C TYR A 90 10.62 -1.87 21.04
N ARG A 91 11.63 -2.50 21.61
CA ARG A 91 11.66 -3.94 21.86
C ARG A 91 11.97 -4.20 23.33
N TYR A 92 11.22 -5.14 23.91
CA TYR A 92 11.47 -5.68 25.25
C TYR A 92 11.46 -7.21 25.20
N ASN A 93 12.45 -7.84 25.82
CA ASN A 93 12.54 -9.30 25.89
C ASN A 93 13.19 -9.72 27.20
N ASN A 94 12.43 -10.32 28.09
CA ASN A 94 12.97 -10.91 29.34
C ASN A 94 13.02 -12.46 29.32
N GLY A 95 12.88 -13.05 28.12
CA GLY A 95 12.89 -14.50 27.92
C GLY A 95 11.55 -15.19 28.18
N ARG A 96 10.61 -14.55 28.90
CA ARG A 96 9.22 -15.02 29.11
C ARG A 96 8.18 -14.12 28.48
N PHE A 97 8.44 -12.83 28.50
CA PHE A 97 7.60 -11.81 27.87
C PHE A 97 8.40 -11.10 26.77
N TYR A 98 7.84 -11.06 25.58
CA TYR A 98 8.35 -10.34 24.43
C TYR A 98 7.34 -9.28 24.00
N ASN A 99 7.81 -8.05 23.81
CA ASN A 99 7.01 -6.95 23.26
C ASN A 99 7.82 -6.24 22.18
N TRP A 100 7.17 -5.96 21.06
CA TRP A 100 7.75 -5.25 19.94
C TRP A 100 6.73 -4.25 19.43
N ILE A 101 7.08 -2.97 19.44
CA ILE A 101 6.24 -1.86 19.02
C ILE A 101 6.99 -1.11 17.95
N VAL A 102 6.34 -0.88 16.82
CA VAL A 102 6.84 0.01 15.77
C VAL A 102 5.77 1.05 15.48
N TYR A 103 6.19 2.29 15.40
CA TYR A 103 5.40 3.40 14.92
C TYR A 103 6.15 4.08 13.78
N SER A 104 5.46 4.30 12.66
CA SER A 104 5.98 5.03 11.50
C SER A 104 5.09 6.22 11.19
N LEU A 105 5.70 7.38 11.01
CA LEU A 105 5.08 8.59 10.50
C LEU A 105 5.69 8.90 9.13
N ASN A 106 4.84 8.96 8.09
CA ASN A 106 5.28 9.09 6.71
C ASN A 106 4.49 10.17 5.98
N TYR A 107 5.18 10.95 5.16
CA TYR A 107 4.59 11.92 4.24
C TYR A 107 5.17 11.70 2.86
N VAL A 108 4.31 11.55 1.86
CA VAL A 108 4.71 11.40 0.47
C VAL A 108 3.90 12.34 -0.39
N THR A 109 4.59 13.11 -1.23
CA THR A 109 3.98 13.97 -2.24
C THR A 109 4.62 13.72 -3.59
N ARG A 110 3.85 13.88 -4.65
CA ARG A 110 4.30 13.85 -6.04
C ARG A 110 3.73 15.03 -6.81
N THR A 111 4.44 15.47 -7.83
CA THR A 111 3.94 16.49 -8.77
C THR A 111 4.27 16.08 -10.20
N ASP A 112 3.28 16.21 -11.06
CA ASP A 112 3.39 15.98 -12.52
C ASP A 112 3.66 17.27 -13.29
N GLY A 113 3.91 18.39 -12.57
CA GLY A 113 4.13 19.72 -13.14
C GLY A 113 2.85 20.55 -13.22
N THR A 114 1.68 19.95 -13.15
CA THR A 114 0.37 20.65 -13.15
C THR A 114 -0.29 20.62 -11.77
N GLN A 115 -0.15 19.52 -11.04
CA GLN A 115 -0.76 19.33 -9.72
C GLN A 115 0.18 18.60 -8.77
N THR A 116 0.06 18.90 -7.49
CA THR A 116 0.73 18.17 -6.41
C THR A 116 -0.28 17.33 -5.65
N TYR A 117 0.03 16.06 -5.43
CA TYR A 117 -0.89 15.12 -4.81
C TYR A 117 -0.17 14.10 -3.92
N SER A 118 -0.90 13.48 -3.00
CA SER A 118 -0.42 12.32 -2.23
C SER A 118 -0.70 11.05 -3.03
N PRO A 119 0.29 10.17 -3.26
CA PRO A 119 0.06 8.91 -3.95
C PRO A 119 -0.83 7.97 -3.13
N VAL A 120 -1.49 7.01 -3.79
CA VAL A 120 -2.45 6.08 -3.18
C VAL A 120 -1.88 5.25 -2.02
N PHE A 121 -0.58 5.13 -1.90
CA PHE A 121 0.11 4.42 -0.82
C PHE A 121 0.60 5.33 0.32
N ASP A 122 0.30 6.64 0.32
CA ASP A 122 0.65 7.58 1.39
C ASP A 122 -0.13 7.27 2.67
N ARG A 123 0.43 6.44 3.53
CA ARG A 123 -0.10 6.13 4.85
C ARG A 123 0.64 6.94 5.91
N ARG A 124 -0.04 7.92 6.50
CA ARG A 124 0.56 8.88 7.46
C ARG A 124 1.03 8.22 8.74
N HIS A 125 0.19 7.41 9.35
CA HIS A 125 0.47 6.73 10.60
C HIS A 125 0.35 5.22 10.41
N ASN A 126 1.36 4.49 10.87
CA ASN A 126 1.35 3.04 10.90
C ASN A 126 1.89 2.57 12.25
N ILE A 127 1.11 1.74 12.96
CA ILE A 127 1.50 1.18 14.26
C ILE A 127 1.40 -0.34 14.17
N ASN A 128 2.44 -1.02 14.62
CA ASN A 128 2.45 -2.47 14.75
C ASN A 128 2.88 -2.83 16.17
N ILE A 129 2.07 -3.61 16.87
CA ILE A 129 2.37 -4.11 18.20
C ILE A 129 2.31 -5.63 18.15
N VAL A 130 3.38 -6.27 18.59
CA VAL A 130 3.45 -7.72 18.75
C VAL A 130 3.83 -8.01 20.19
N THR A 131 2.98 -8.73 20.90
CA THR A 131 3.22 -9.16 22.26
C THR A 131 3.15 -10.68 22.32
N SER A 132 4.13 -11.32 22.93
CA SER A 132 4.14 -12.77 23.15
C SER A 132 4.48 -13.08 24.60
N TYR A 133 3.80 -14.06 25.14
CA TYR A 133 3.99 -14.49 26.53
C TYR A 133 4.05 -16.01 26.64
N TYR A 134 5.08 -16.52 27.31
CA TYR A 134 5.19 -17.93 27.65
C TYR A 134 4.37 -18.19 28.92
N LEU A 135 3.26 -18.91 28.78
CA LEU A 135 2.35 -19.25 29.88
C LEU A 135 3.02 -20.22 30.84
N SER A 136 3.87 -21.12 30.35
CA SER A 136 4.58 -22.13 31.12
C SER A 136 6.08 -21.84 31.23
N ARG A 137 6.70 -22.25 32.32
CA ARG A 137 8.16 -22.11 32.54
C ARG A 137 8.98 -22.95 31.55
N ASP A 138 8.45 -24.08 31.11
CA ASP A 138 9.10 -24.96 30.12
C ASP A 138 8.93 -24.45 28.66
N LYS A 139 8.31 -23.25 28.49
CA LYS A 139 8.09 -22.56 27.22
C LYS A 139 7.31 -23.37 26.21
N LYS A 140 6.56 -24.39 26.65
CA LYS A 140 5.71 -25.16 25.74
C LYS A 140 4.48 -24.40 25.26
N HIS A 141 3.93 -23.55 26.10
CA HIS A 141 2.70 -22.81 25.84
C HIS A 141 3.01 -21.34 25.61
N VAL A 142 2.69 -20.83 24.42
CA VAL A 142 2.92 -19.44 24.02
C VAL A 142 1.62 -18.83 23.55
N THR A 143 1.28 -17.68 24.09
CA THR A 143 0.21 -16.84 23.55
C THR A 143 0.81 -15.61 22.90
N SER A 144 0.22 -15.15 21.80
CA SER A 144 0.67 -13.95 21.12
C SER A 144 -0.53 -13.11 20.65
N LEU A 145 -0.36 -11.80 20.77
CA LEU A 145 -1.26 -10.79 20.25
C LEU A 145 -0.51 -9.96 19.22
N ARG A 146 -1.16 -9.67 18.11
CA ARG A 146 -0.69 -8.72 17.09
C ARG A 146 -1.77 -7.68 16.86
N TRP A 147 -1.44 -6.42 17.07
CA TRP A 147 -2.32 -5.32 16.72
C TRP A 147 -1.66 -4.45 15.67
N ASN A 148 -2.41 -4.18 14.60
CA ASN A 148 -1.97 -3.32 13.52
C ASN A 148 -2.95 -2.16 13.40
N TYR A 149 -2.42 -0.96 13.22
CA TYR A 149 -3.16 0.24 12.91
C TYR A 149 -2.54 0.94 11.72
N GLY A 150 -3.35 1.50 10.84
CA GLY A 150 -2.92 2.34 9.74
C GLY A 150 -3.94 3.42 9.44
N SER A 151 -3.48 4.68 9.29
CA SER A 151 -4.32 5.75 8.78
C SER A 151 -4.82 5.42 7.36
N GLY A 152 -5.95 6.00 6.98
CA GLY A 152 -6.57 5.75 5.68
C GLY A 152 -5.67 6.15 4.52
N PHE A 153 -5.70 5.34 3.46
CA PHE A 153 -5.03 5.65 2.20
C PHE A 153 -5.74 6.75 1.44
N PRO A 154 -5.01 7.59 0.68
CA PRO A 154 -5.60 8.54 -0.24
C PRO A 154 -6.37 7.84 -1.35
N PHE A 155 -7.46 8.43 -1.80
CA PHE A 155 -8.18 8.00 -2.98
C PHE A 155 -8.85 9.18 -3.68
N THR A 156 -9.09 9.03 -4.99
CA THR A 156 -9.82 10.02 -5.78
C THR A 156 -11.31 9.75 -5.65
N GLN A 157 -12.06 10.73 -5.17
CA GLN A 157 -13.51 10.63 -4.99
C GLN A 157 -14.22 10.70 -6.34
N THR A 158 -15.29 9.94 -6.50
CA THR A 158 -16.24 10.08 -7.59
C THR A 158 -17.22 11.19 -7.23
N GLN A 159 -17.34 12.21 -8.07
CA GLN A 159 -18.28 13.32 -7.90
C GLN A 159 -19.59 13.10 -8.64
N GLY A 160 -19.56 12.32 -9.70
CA GLY A 160 -20.75 12.05 -10.50
C GLY A 160 -20.47 11.10 -11.66
N PHE A 161 -21.50 10.86 -12.44
CA PHE A 161 -21.46 10.08 -13.65
C PHE A 161 -22.07 10.88 -14.79
N PHE A 162 -21.61 10.62 -15.99
CA PHE A 162 -22.17 11.20 -17.22
C PHE A 162 -22.21 10.15 -18.31
N GLU A 163 -23.06 10.35 -19.27
CA GLU A 163 -23.10 9.54 -20.47
C GLU A 163 -21.98 9.96 -21.42
N LYS A 164 -21.11 9.03 -21.80
CA LYS A 164 -20.10 9.25 -22.84
C LYS A 164 -20.77 9.22 -24.19
N VAL A 165 -20.76 10.34 -24.89
CA VAL A 165 -21.14 10.42 -26.30
C VAL A 165 -19.87 10.22 -27.13
N ASP A 166 -19.81 9.17 -27.93
CA ASP A 166 -18.70 8.92 -28.85
C ASP A 166 -18.81 9.77 -30.11
N PHE A 167 -17.92 10.74 -30.26
CA PHE A 167 -17.84 11.60 -31.43
C PHE A 167 -16.90 11.07 -32.53
N ASN A 168 -16.23 9.92 -32.32
CA ASN A 168 -15.16 9.45 -33.21
C ASN A 168 -15.63 8.59 -34.38
N ASN A 169 -16.85 8.09 -34.38
CA ASN A 169 -17.42 7.29 -35.46
C ASN A 169 -18.47 8.05 -36.24
N ASN A 170 -18.05 8.88 -37.20
CA ASN A 170 -18.92 9.58 -38.17
C ASN A 170 -19.96 10.54 -37.57
N GLY A 171 -19.68 11.19 -36.46
CA GLY A 171 -20.57 12.14 -35.81
C GLY A 171 -21.46 11.53 -34.76
N VAL A 172 -22.16 12.38 -34.04
CA VAL A 172 -23.13 11.96 -33.00
C VAL A 172 -24.20 11.10 -33.72
N SER A 173 -24.36 9.86 -33.26
CA SER A 173 -25.47 9.01 -33.70
C SER A 173 -26.78 9.81 -33.54
N THR A 174 -27.60 9.86 -34.56
CA THR A 174 -28.91 10.51 -34.50
C THR A 174 -29.86 9.86 -33.51
N ASP A 175 -29.44 8.72 -32.91
CA ASP A 175 -30.23 7.93 -32.00
C ASP A 175 -29.71 8.02 -30.55
N TYR A 176 -29.05 9.14 -30.18
CA TYR A 176 -28.58 9.37 -28.80
C TYR A 176 -29.70 9.42 -27.76
N THR A 177 -30.95 9.53 -28.19
CA THR A 177 -32.13 9.49 -27.33
C THR A 177 -32.66 8.07 -27.09
N GLY A 178 -32.28 7.09 -27.92
CA GLY A 178 -32.74 5.71 -27.86
C GLY A 178 -31.71 4.70 -27.41
N GLN A 179 -30.42 5.06 -27.41
CA GLN A 179 -29.32 4.19 -26.97
C GLN A 179 -28.54 4.84 -25.84
N ASN A 180 -28.38 4.13 -24.74
CA ASN A 180 -27.54 4.59 -23.66
C ASN A 180 -26.06 4.50 -24.09
N GLY A 181 -25.32 5.59 -23.94
CA GLY A 181 -23.88 5.62 -24.11
C GLY A 181 -23.15 4.93 -22.92
N ASP A 182 -21.84 4.79 -23.08
CA ASP A 182 -20.99 4.29 -21.99
C ASP A 182 -21.01 5.24 -20.80
N VAL A 183 -20.96 4.69 -19.59
CA VAL A 183 -20.90 5.48 -18.36
C VAL A 183 -19.51 6.10 -18.20
N GLY A 184 -19.46 7.42 -18.20
CA GLY A 184 -18.29 8.19 -17.81
C GLY A 184 -18.33 8.55 -16.33
N VAL A 185 -17.16 8.71 -15.70
CA VAL A 185 -17.02 9.08 -14.29
C VAL A 185 -16.44 10.48 -14.19
N VAL A 186 -17.09 11.36 -13.44
CA VAL A 186 -16.54 12.64 -13.02
C VAL A 186 -15.77 12.44 -11.73
N TYR A 187 -14.47 12.68 -11.77
CA TYR A 187 -13.59 12.55 -10.60
C TYR A 187 -13.41 13.90 -9.91
N GLY A 188 -13.28 13.87 -8.60
CA GLY A 188 -12.77 14.97 -7.80
C GLY A 188 -11.26 15.14 -7.95
N GLY A 189 -10.69 16.03 -7.12
CA GLY A 189 -9.25 16.23 -7.08
C GLY A 189 -8.49 14.94 -6.78
N LEU A 190 -7.36 14.75 -7.44
CA LEU A 190 -6.57 13.52 -7.38
C LEU A 190 -6.14 13.20 -5.95
N ASN A 191 -6.59 12.04 -5.44
CA ASN A 191 -6.24 11.50 -4.12
C ASN A 191 -6.50 12.46 -2.94
N GLN A 192 -7.48 13.36 -3.05
CA GLN A 192 -7.83 14.30 -1.97
C GLN A 192 -8.69 13.66 -0.88
N GLY A 193 -9.42 12.61 -1.18
CA GLY A 193 -10.15 11.83 -0.18
C GLY A 193 -9.22 10.90 0.61
N ARG A 194 -9.65 10.48 1.80
CA ARG A 194 -8.98 9.45 2.58
C ARG A 194 -9.95 8.36 2.99
N LEU A 195 -9.54 7.11 2.81
CA LEU A 195 -10.28 5.95 3.28
C LEU A 195 -10.34 5.94 4.82
N PRO A 196 -11.32 5.27 5.42
CA PRO A 196 -11.34 5.03 6.85
C PRO A 196 -10.05 4.35 7.33
N GLN A 197 -9.69 4.65 8.58
CA GLN A 197 -8.54 4.02 9.21
C GLN A 197 -8.72 2.50 9.33
N TYR A 198 -7.63 1.79 9.12
CA TYR A 198 -7.52 0.35 9.30
C TYR A 198 -7.00 0.01 10.69
N HIS A 199 -7.61 -0.96 11.36
CA HIS A 199 -6.96 -1.62 12.49
C HIS A 199 -7.49 -3.06 12.67
N ARG A 200 -6.63 -3.94 13.17
CA ARG A 200 -6.94 -5.35 13.36
C ARG A 200 -6.16 -5.91 14.54
N LEU A 201 -6.83 -6.72 15.33
CA LEU A 201 -6.22 -7.53 16.38
C LEU A 201 -6.28 -9.00 15.98
N ASP A 202 -5.12 -9.65 16.02
CA ASP A 202 -4.99 -11.08 15.81
C ASP A 202 -4.50 -11.72 17.10
N PHE A 203 -5.01 -12.89 17.41
CA PHE A 203 -4.61 -13.71 18.55
C PHE A 203 -4.04 -15.03 18.05
N SER A 204 -3.02 -15.57 18.73
CA SER A 204 -2.55 -16.92 18.48
C SER A 204 -2.08 -17.60 19.77
N TYR A 205 -2.35 -18.88 19.84
CA TYR A 205 -1.86 -19.78 20.87
C TYR A 205 -1.09 -20.92 20.23
N LYS A 206 0.11 -21.19 20.74
CA LYS A 206 1.00 -22.26 20.27
C LYS A 206 1.30 -23.20 21.40
N TRP A 207 1.17 -24.49 21.12
CA TRP A 207 1.54 -25.57 22.02
C TRP A 207 2.63 -26.42 21.38
N ASN A 208 3.82 -26.44 22.02
CA ASN A 208 4.96 -27.23 21.61
C ASN A 208 5.02 -28.50 22.45
N PHE A 209 5.08 -29.68 21.83
CA PHE A 209 5.10 -30.96 22.51
C PHE A 209 5.93 -31.98 21.70
N LEU A 210 6.20 -33.13 22.35
CA LEU A 210 6.93 -34.23 21.72
C LEU A 210 5.95 -35.37 21.46
N VAL A 211 5.89 -35.84 20.21
CA VAL A 211 5.21 -37.08 19.85
C VAL A 211 6.22 -38.22 19.98
N HIS A 212 5.84 -39.31 20.67
CA HIS A 212 6.71 -40.47 20.95
C HIS A 212 8.06 -40.08 21.58
N LYS A 213 8.10 -38.98 22.35
CA LYS A 213 9.34 -38.42 22.96
C LYS A 213 10.46 -38.10 21.96
N LYS A 214 10.23 -38.25 20.65
CA LYS A 214 11.23 -38.10 19.61
C LYS A 214 10.89 -36.92 18.66
N TYR A 215 9.66 -36.82 18.18
CA TYR A 215 9.29 -35.86 17.15
C TYR A 215 8.80 -34.55 17.77
N LYS A 216 9.48 -33.46 17.43
CA LYS A 216 9.08 -32.10 17.86
C LYS A 216 7.84 -31.69 17.10
N SER A 217 6.75 -31.50 17.83
CA SER A 217 5.45 -31.15 17.25
C SER A 217 4.94 -29.83 17.83
N GLN A 218 4.19 -29.10 17.01
CA GLN A 218 3.59 -27.82 17.39
C GLN A 218 2.16 -27.78 16.87
N MET A 219 1.24 -27.45 17.76
CA MET A 219 -0.14 -27.08 17.42
C MET A 219 -0.30 -25.58 17.56
N ILE A 220 -0.95 -24.96 16.59
CA ILE A 220 -1.22 -23.51 16.55
C ILE A 220 -2.72 -23.33 16.38
N VAL A 221 -3.32 -22.55 17.27
CA VAL A 221 -4.70 -22.07 17.13
C VAL A 221 -4.62 -20.55 17.03
N SER A 222 -5.25 -19.97 16.01
CA SER A 222 -5.23 -18.52 15.84
C SER A 222 -6.59 -17.97 15.40
N ILE A 223 -6.81 -16.73 15.71
CA ILE A 223 -7.99 -15.95 15.33
C ILE A 223 -7.48 -14.65 14.71
N THR A 224 -7.76 -14.47 13.44
CA THR A 224 -7.52 -13.21 12.73
C THR A 224 -8.73 -12.30 12.90
N ASN A 225 -8.51 -11.00 13.10
CA ASN A 225 -9.55 -10.00 13.28
C ASN A 225 -10.50 -10.33 14.47
N VAL A 226 -9.92 -10.47 15.66
CA VAL A 226 -10.62 -10.94 16.89
C VAL A 226 -11.89 -10.16 17.20
N TYR A 227 -11.94 -8.87 16.93
CA TYR A 227 -13.10 -8.01 17.19
C TYR A 227 -13.98 -7.76 15.95
N ASP A 228 -13.79 -8.58 14.88
CA ASP A 228 -14.62 -8.60 13.67
C ASP A 228 -14.84 -7.22 13.04
N ARG A 229 -13.78 -6.40 12.98
CA ARG A 229 -13.88 -5.08 12.38
C ARG A 229 -14.01 -5.17 10.86
N ASN A 230 -14.99 -4.48 10.31
CA ASN A 230 -15.12 -4.27 8.87
C ASN A 230 -14.08 -3.27 8.38
N ASN A 231 -12.90 -3.74 8.02
CA ASN A 231 -11.85 -2.94 7.41
C ASN A 231 -12.09 -2.85 5.91
N ILE A 232 -12.15 -1.63 5.39
CA ILE A 232 -12.37 -1.44 3.96
C ILE A 232 -11.20 -1.98 3.15
N PHE A 233 -11.49 -2.67 2.04
CA PHE A 233 -10.54 -3.06 1.03
C PHE A 233 -10.55 -2.07 -0.13
N TYR A 234 -11.74 -1.86 -0.73
CA TYR A 234 -11.96 -0.83 -1.76
C TYR A 234 -13.44 -0.47 -1.86
N PHE A 235 -13.74 0.62 -2.58
CA PHE A 235 -15.09 0.96 -3.02
C PHE A 235 -15.29 0.52 -4.46
N ASN A 236 -16.32 -0.30 -4.69
CA ASN A 236 -16.83 -0.52 -6.03
C ASN A 236 -17.64 0.72 -6.44
N ARG A 237 -17.07 1.51 -7.36
CA ARG A 237 -17.60 2.81 -7.75
C ARG A 237 -18.88 2.72 -8.56
N PHE A 238 -19.03 1.65 -9.34
CA PHE A 238 -20.21 1.44 -10.18
C PHE A 238 -21.42 0.95 -9.38
N GLU A 239 -21.18 0.10 -8.40
CA GLU A 239 -22.24 -0.45 -7.55
C GLU A 239 -22.48 0.38 -6.29
N PHE A 240 -21.68 1.44 -6.04
CA PHE A 240 -21.66 2.21 -4.80
C PHE A 240 -21.52 1.33 -3.55
N LYS A 241 -20.78 0.24 -3.69
CA LYS A 241 -20.66 -0.77 -2.66
C LYS A 241 -19.28 -0.76 -2.03
N ARG A 242 -19.25 -0.76 -0.71
CA ARG A 242 -18.05 -0.99 0.07
C ARG A 242 -17.72 -2.48 0.06
N VAL A 243 -16.47 -2.81 -0.24
CA VAL A 243 -15.93 -4.16 -0.13
C VAL A 243 -14.96 -4.19 1.03
N ASP A 244 -15.24 -5.04 2.03
CA ASP A 244 -14.44 -5.19 3.22
C ASP A 244 -13.42 -6.33 3.10
N GLN A 245 -12.38 -6.25 3.91
CA GLN A 245 -11.37 -7.29 4.07
C GLN A 245 -11.94 -8.48 4.88
N LEU A 246 -11.09 -9.44 5.21
CA LEU A 246 -11.47 -10.64 5.94
C LEU A 246 -12.16 -10.32 7.28
N PRO A 247 -13.33 -10.90 7.55
CA PRO A 247 -13.99 -10.87 8.86
C PRO A 247 -13.18 -11.67 9.89
N ILE A 248 -13.74 -11.92 11.06
CA ILE A 248 -13.15 -12.84 12.03
C ILE A 248 -12.92 -14.21 11.38
N LEU A 249 -11.69 -14.71 11.48
CA LEU A 249 -11.29 -15.97 10.85
C LEU A 249 -10.47 -16.83 11.83
N PRO A 250 -11.06 -17.87 12.42
CA PRO A 250 -10.31 -18.86 13.19
C PRO A 250 -9.52 -19.78 12.25
N SER A 251 -8.36 -20.24 12.71
CA SER A 251 -7.53 -21.21 12.00
C SER A 251 -6.78 -22.14 12.96
N VAL A 252 -6.51 -23.36 12.51
CA VAL A 252 -5.75 -24.37 13.23
C VAL A 252 -4.65 -24.90 12.33
N GLY A 253 -3.44 -24.99 12.86
CA GLY A 253 -2.29 -25.54 12.16
C GLY A 253 -1.55 -26.57 13.01
N PHE A 254 -0.96 -27.56 12.35
CA PHE A 254 -0.12 -28.58 12.97
C PHE A 254 1.18 -28.70 12.20
N ASN A 255 2.31 -28.66 12.93
CA ASN A 255 3.65 -28.87 12.37
C ASN A 255 4.35 -30.00 13.13
N MET A 256 5.05 -30.87 12.43
CA MET A 256 5.89 -31.92 13.01
C MET A 256 7.23 -31.98 12.27
N LYS A 257 8.30 -32.08 13.06
CA LYS A 257 9.66 -32.29 12.52
C LYS A 257 10.12 -33.71 12.84
N PHE A 258 10.54 -34.43 11.82
CA PHE A 258 11.08 -35.76 11.88
C PHE A 258 12.58 -35.78 12.13
#